data_e4875b8f4610a1b874055972f85b1bdb
#
_entry.id   e4875b8f4610a1b874055972f85b1bdb
#
_cell.length_a   1.000
_cell.length_b   1.000
_cell.length_c   1.000
_cell.angle_alpha   90.00
_cell.angle_beta   90.00
_cell.angle_gamma   90.00
#
_symmetry.space_group_name_H-M   'P 1'
#
loop_
_entity.id
_entity.type
_entity.pdbx_description
1 polymer ?
#
loop_
_entity_poly.entity_id
_entity_poly.type
_entity_poly.pdbx_seq_one_letter_code
_entity_poly.pdbx_strand_id
1 'polypeptide(L)'
;VPASAVKSGPADKTTPRPTITREMVRALVGDSREEQLWDIQIHALSGNPAEAIRQLRRALEVSDHDPVAIGIAYVDLARKLDGAARGLASGENPRSVAGKVKLWGRTGDSILRIAERLSPAAAHELFRHAIETDRKNKSGEGDQIRNLGVKLKHNAN
;
A
#
# COMPACT_ATOMS: atom_id res chain seq x y z
N VAL A 1 -5.71 75.51 -9.35
CA VAL A 1 -5.87 74.32 -8.51
C VAL A 1 -4.89 73.26 -9.01
N PRO A 2 -3.82 72.84 -8.26
CA PRO A 2 -2.91 71.79 -8.71
C PRO A 2 -3.43 70.43 -8.28
N ALA A 3 -3.46 69.49 -9.20
CA ALA A 3 -3.76 68.08 -8.99
C ALA A 3 -2.61 67.41 -8.28
N SER A 4 -2.86 66.82 -7.11
CA SER A 4 -1.90 66.03 -6.37
C SER A 4 -1.72 64.64 -7.03
N ALA A 5 -0.54 64.38 -7.50
CA ALA A 5 -0.14 63.08 -8.02
C ALA A 5 0.05 62.08 -6.84
N VAL A 6 -0.80 61.10 -6.78
CA VAL A 6 -0.64 59.93 -5.87
C VAL A 6 0.49 59.07 -6.46
N LYS A 7 1.65 59.06 -5.79
CA LYS A 7 2.74 58.13 -6.06
C LYS A 7 2.35 56.74 -5.51
N SER A 8 2.00 55.83 -6.39
CA SER A 8 1.90 54.43 -6.08
C SER A 8 3.33 53.86 -5.86
N GLY A 9 3.68 53.58 -4.64
CA GLY A 9 4.92 52.88 -4.29
C GLY A 9 4.90 51.44 -4.82
N PRO A 10 6.08 50.85 -5.14
CA PRO A 10 6.13 49.48 -5.59
C PRO A 10 5.71 48.54 -4.47
N ALA A 11 4.72 47.71 -4.74
CA ALA A 11 4.32 46.64 -3.83
C ALA A 11 5.51 45.71 -3.63
N ASP A 12 5.99 45.61 -2.39
CA ASP A 12 6.99 44.64 -1.95
C ASP A 12 6.44 43.24 -2.13
N LYS A 13 6.89 42.55 -3.19
CA LYS A 13 6.50 41.19 -3.57
C LYS A 13 7.45 40.15 -2.98
N THR A 14 7.84 40.27 -1.75
CA THR A 14 8.72 39.32 -1.09
C THR A 14 7.99 38.55 0.04
N THR A 15 6.79 38.09 -0.24
CA THR A 15 6.21 37.03 0.56
C THR A 15 6.76 35.70 -0.01
N PRO A 16 7.58 34.93 0.73
CA PRO A 16 8.07 33.66 0.24
C PRO A 16 6.86 32.75 -0.01
N ARG A 17 6.75 32.28 -1.25
CA ARG A 17 5.70 31.29 -1.58
C ARG A 17 5.91 30.07 -0.68
N PRO A 18 4.87 29.61 0.04
CA PRO A 18 4.99 28.42 0.87
C PRO A 18 5.45 27.27 0.00
N THR A 19 6.59 26.68 0.35
CA THR A 19 7.10 25.49 -0.33
C THR A 19 6.22 24.31 0.07
N ILE A 20 5.51 23.74 -0.89
CA ILE A 20 4.73 22.54 -0.66
C ILE A 20 5.70 21.38 -0.49
N THR A 21 5.81 20.87 0.73
CA THR A 21 6.65 19.70 1.02
C THR A 21 5.90 18.40 0.76
N ARG A 22 6.63 17.29 0.56
CA ARG A 22 6.04 15.95 0.44
C ARG A 22 5.19 15.57 1.65
N GLU A 23 5.63 16.01 2.83
CA GLU A 23 4.93 15.77 4.10
C GLU A 23 3.59 16.50 4.15
N MET A 24 3.53 17.74 3.65
CA MET A 24 2.27 18.51 3.55
C MET A 24 1.29 17.86 2.58
N VAL A 25 1.79 17.39 1.43
CA VAL A 25 0.94 16.66 0.46
C VAL A 25 0.42 15.37 1.08
N ARG A 26 1.28 14.59 1.77
CA ARG A 26 0.88 13.37 2.45
C ARG A 26 -0.13 13.60 3.57
N ALA A 27 0.03 14.65 4.35
CA ALA A 27 -0.91 15.00 5.41
C ALA A 27 -2.29 15.40 4.87
N LEU A 28 -2.35 15.95 3.65
CA LEU A 28 -3.59 16.37 3.00
C LEU A 28 -4.28 15.25 2.22
N VAL A 29 -3.49 14.39 1.56
CA VAL A 29 -4.02 13.32 0.67
C VAL A 29 -4.20 12.00 1.42
N GLY A 30 -3.51 11.81 2.55
CA GLY A 30 -3.43 10.53 3.26
C GLY A 30 -2.58 9.51 2.51
N ASP A 31 -2.48 8.31 3.08
CA ASP A 31 -1.88 7.18 2.38
C ASP A 31 -2.81 6.76 1.23
N SER A 32 -2.24 6.38 0.09
CA SER A 32 -3.05 5.90 -1.02
C SER A 32 -3.89 4.68 -0.59
N ARG A 33 -5.02 4.45 -1.22
CA ARG A 33 -5.85 3.26 -0.94
C ARG A 33 -5.03 1.97 -1.06
N GLU A 34 -4.10 1.91 -2.00
CA GLU A 34 -3.20 0.78 -2.19
C GLU A 34 -2.24 0.59 -1.00
N GLU A 35 -1.65 1.68 -0.49
CA GLU A 35 -0.76 1.63 0.68
C GLU A 35 -1.50 1.14 1.93
N GLN A 36 -2.74 1.57 2.13
CA GLN A 36 -3.58 1.07 3.24
C GLN A 36 -3.87 -0.43 3.11
N LEU A 37 -4.08 -0.94 1.90
CA LEU A 37 -4.28 -2.37 1.67
C LEU A 37 -2.99 -3.17 1.82
N TRP A 38 -1.82 -2.59 1.52
CA TRP A 38 -0.53 -3.22 1.78
C TRP A 38 -0.23 -3.37 3.27
N ASP A 39 -0.69 -2.45 4.11
CA ASP A 39 -0.48 -2.52 5.57
C ASP A 39 -1.04 -3.82 6.15
N ILE A 40 -2.15 -4.34 5.62
CA ILE A 40 -2.73 -5.61 6.03
C ILE A 40 -1.69 -6.75 5.91
N GLN A 41 -0.99 -6.80 4.80
CA GLN A 41 0.00 -7.85 4.51
C GLN A 41 1.32 -7.59 5.22
N ILE A 42 1.72 -6.33 5.34
CA ILE A 42 2.89 -5.92 6.11
C ILE A 42 2.75 -6.38 7.55
N HIS A 43 1.58 -6.22 8.16
CA HIS A 43 1.31 -6.73 9.50
C HIS A 43 1.42 -8.25 9.57
N ALA A 44 0.84 -8.98 8.63
CA ALA A 44 0.93 -10.45 8.58
C ALA A 44 2.37 -10.93 8.47
N LEU A 45 3.15 -10.35 7.54
CA LEU A 45 4.54 -10.71 7.28
C LEU A 45 5.51 -10.24 8.38
N SER A 46 5.11 -9.25 9.16
CA SER A 46 5.88 -8.75 10.31
C SER A 46 5.58 -9.53 11.62
N GLY A 47 4.80 -10.60 11.57
CA GLY A 47 4.48 -11.44 12.74
C GLY A 47 3.31 -10.89 13.57
N ASN A 48 2.46 -10.04 13.00
CA ASN A 48 1.27 -9.49 13.67
C ASN A 48 -0.03 -9.87 12.93
N PRO A 49 -0.35 -11.18 12.83
CA PRO A 49 -1.51 -11.66 12.06
C PRO A 49 -2.84 -11.20 12.65
N ALA A 50 -2.93 -10.98 13.96
CA ALA A 50 -4.15 -10.50 14.60
C ALA A 50 -4.53 -9.09 14.09
N GLU A 51 -3.55 -8.21 13.94
CA GLU A 51 -3.77 -6.87 13.37
C GLU A 51 -4.13 -6.95 11.90
N ALA A 52 -3.45 -7.80 11.12
CA ALA A 52 -3.76 -8.03 9.72
C ALA A 52 -5.24 -8.46 9.52
N ILE A 53 -5.72 -9.42 10.32
CA ILE A 53 -7.11 -9.88 10.26
C ILE A 53 -8.09 -8.76 10.64
N ARG A 54 -7.77 -7.96 11.66
CA ARG A 54 -8.61 -6.84 12.09
C ARG A 54 -8.72 -5.79 11.00
N GLN A 55 -7.62 -5.42 10.37
CA GLN A 55 -7.59 -4.46 9.28
C GLN A 55 -8.31 -4.99 8.02
N LEU A 56 -8.13 -6.27 7.70
CA LEU A 56 -8.85 -6.90 6.59
C LEU A 56 -10.37 -6.85 6.80
N ARG A 57 -10.84 -7.21 8.00
CA ARG A 57 -12.28 -7.11 8.33
C ARG A 57 -12.77 -5.67 8.21
N ARG A 58 -12.02 -4.71 8.73
CA ARG A 58 -12.36 -3.29 8.63
C ARG A 58 -12.42 -2.83 7.17
N ALA A 59 -11.50 -3.26 6.33
CA ALA A 59 -11.48 -2.94 4.91
C ALA A 59 -12.74 -3.47 4.19
N LEU A 60 -13.15 -4.70 4.51
CA LEU A 60 -14.31 -5.35 3.89
C LEU A 60 -15.66 -4.86 4.43
N GLU A 61 -15.75 -4.62 5.75
CA GLU A 61 -17.04 -4.38 6.43
C GLU A 61 -17.34 -2.89 6.62
N VAL A 62 -16.32 -2.06 6.79
CA VAL A 62 -16.47 -0.64 7.15
C VAL A 62 -16.08 0.28 6.01
N SER A 63 -14.97 -0.02 5.33
CA SER A 63 -14.42 0.83 4.27
C SER A 63 -14.97 0.49 2.88
N ASP A 64 -15.83 -0.51 2.79
CA ASP A 64 -16.47 -0.98 1.54
C ASP A 64 -15.47 -1.17 0.38
N HIS A 65 -14.30 -1.73 0.71
CA HIS A 65 -13.33 -2.08 -0.31
C HIS A 65 -13.82 -3.30 -1.08
N ASP A 66 -13.79 -3.19 -2.40
CA ASP A 66 -14.05 -4.31 -3.28
C ASP A 66 -13.02 -5.44 -3.01
N PRO A 67 -13.47 -6.68 -2.74
CA PRO A 67 -12.57 -7.83 -2.60
C PRO A 67 -11.59 -7.99 -3.77
N VAL A 68 -11.98 -7.60 -4.97
CA VAL A 68 -11.09 -7.60 -6.15
C VAL A 68 -9.96 -6.59 -5.99
N ALA A 69 -10.24 -5.39 -5.47
CA ALA A 69 -9.20 -4.38 -5.21
C ALA A 69 -8.19 -4.86 -4.15
N ILE A 70 -8.67 -5.55 -3.11
CA ILE A 70 -7.81 -6.17 -2.09
C ILE A 70 -6.91 -7.24 -2.73
N GLY A 71 -7.46 -8.07 -3.62
CA GLY A 71 -6.71 -9.09 -4.35
C GLY A 71 -5.62 -8.48 -5.23
N ILE A 72 -5.93 -7.42 -5.98
CA ILE A 72 -4.98 -6.69 -6.81
C ILE A 72 -3.83 -6.12 -5.97
N ALA A 73 -4.13 -5.46 -4.85
CA ALA A 73 -3.12 -4.92 -3.95
C ALA A 73 -2.22 -6.03 -3.36
N TYR A 74 -2.81 -7.20 -3.08
CA TYR A 74 -2.06 -8.37 -2.62
C TYR A 74 -1.07 -8.87 -3.67
N VAL A 75 -1.50 -9.02 -4.90
CA VAL A 75 -0.62 -9.44 -6.01
C VAL A 75 0.49 -8.42 -6.25
N ASP A 76 0.19 -7.12 -6.23
CA ASP A 76 1.19 -6.08 -6.47
C ASP A 76 2.26 -6.06 -5.37
N LEU A 77 1.86 -6.14 -4.10
CA LEU A 77 2.82 -6.23 -3.01
C LEU A 77 3.69 -7.49 -3.09
N ALA A 78 3.09 -8.65 -3.32
CA ALA A 78 3.83 -9.92 -3.44
C ALA A 78 4.82 -9.88 -4.61
N ARG A 79 4.46 -9.28 -5.75
CA ARG A 79 5.35 -9.04 -6.88
C ARG A 79 6.52 -8.13 -6.52
N LYS A 80 6.27 -7.06 -5.78
CA LYS A 80 7.32 -6.15 -5.30
C LYS A 80 8.27 -6.83 -4.32
N LEU A 81 7.75 -7.65 -3.41
CA LEU A 81 8.55 -8.45 -2.49
C LEU A 81 9.42 -9.48 -3.21
N ASP A 82 8.88 -10.18 -4.20
CA ASP A 82 9.64 -11.14 -5.02
C ASP A 82 10.79 -10.44 -5.78
N GLY A 83 10.51 -9.30 -6.42
CA GLY A 83 11.54 -8.50 -7.09
C GLY A 83 12.60 -7.96 -6.14
N ALA A 84 12.18 -7.46 -4.97
CA ALA A 84 13.08 -6.92 -3.97
C ALA A 84 13.98 -8.01 -3.36
N ALA A 85 13.40 -9.16 -2.97
CA ALA A 85 14.17 -10.26 -2.39
C ALA A 85 15.23 -10.80 -3.36
N ARG A 86 14.90 -10.91 -4.64
CA ARG A 86 15.87 -11.33 -5.67
C ARG A 86 16.98 -10.30 -5.87
N GLY A 87 16.64 -9.01 -5.98
CA GLY A 87 17.63 -7.94 -6.14
C GLY A 87 18.58 -7.85 -4.96
N LEU A 88 18.08 -7.93 -3.74
CA LEU A 88 18.89 -7.92 -2.51
C LEU A 88 19.78 -9.16 -2.41
N ALA A 89 19.26 -10.34 -2.73
CA ALA A 89 20.01 -11.60 -2.71
C ALA A 89 21.14 -11.62 -3.77
N SER A 90 20.98 -10.91 -4.87
CA SER A 90 22.04 -10.73 -5.89
C SER A 90 23.09 -9.69 -5.52
N GLY A 91 22.99 -9.05 -4.35
CA GLY A 91 23.92 -8.05 -3.86
C GLY A 91 23.68 -6.63 -4.41
N GLU A 92 22.52 -6.39 -4.99
CA GLU A 92 22.18 -5.03 -5.44
C GLU A 92 21.98 -4.08 -4.26
N ASN A 93 22.30 -2.81 -4.46
CA ASN A 93 22.09 -1.78 -3.47
C ASN A 93 20.57 -1.61 -3.18
N PRO A 94 20.13 -1.58 -1.90
CA PRO A 94 18.73 -1.48 -1.52
C PRO A 94 17.99 -0.28 -2.16
N ARG A 95 18.66 0.86 -2.32
CA ARG A 95 18.09 2.05 -2.98
C ARG A 95 17.83 1.80 -4.47
N SER A 96 18.72 1.09 -5.15
CA SER A 96 18.55 0.69 -6.55
C SER A 96 17.36 -0.27 -6.67
N VAL A 97 17.31 -1.28 -5.81
CA VAL A 97 16.21 -2.23 -5.75
C VAL A 97 14.88 -1.52 -5.51
N ALA A 98 14.81 -0.61 -4.53
CA ALA A 98 13.61 0.17 -4.25
C ALA A 98 13.11 0.93 -5.49
N GLY A 99 14.04 1.57 -6.21
CA GLY A 99 13.73 2.26 -7.47
C GLY A 99 13.16 1.36 -8.54
N LYS A 100 13.75 0.17 -8.75
CA LYS A 100 13.32 -0.82 -9.74
C LYS A 100 11.91 -1.36 -9.46
N VAL A 101 11.60 -1.66 -8.20
CA VAL A 101 10.30 -2.20 -7.80
C VAL A 101 9.29 -1.13 -7.38
N LYS A 102 9.65 0.15 -7.53
CA LYS A 102 8.81 1.31 -7.22
C LYS A 102 8.32 1.33 -5.77
N LEU A 103 9.25 1.20 -4.84
CA LEU A 103 9.01 1.31 -3.41
C LEU A 103 9.50 2.67 -2.90
N TRP A 104 8.59 3.46 -2.33
CA TRP A 104 8.89 4.80 -1.84
C TRP A 104 8.32 5.02 -0.45
N GLY A 105 9.00 5.88 0.32
CA GLY A 105 8.54 6.31 1.64
C GLY A 105 8.58 5.21 2.69
N ARG A 106 7.88 5.44 3.80
CA ARG A 106 7.90 4.59 4.99
C ARG A 106 7.39 3.17 4.74
N THR A 107 6.36 3.04 3.94
CA THR A 107 5.80 1.76 3.52
C THR A 107 6.80 0.98 2.66
N GLY A 108 7.47 1.67 1.72
CA GLY A 108 8.55 1.09 0.92
C GLY A 108 9.72 0.57 1.77
N ASP A 109 10.14 1.32 2.79
CA ASP A 109 11.20 0.90 3.72
C ASP A 109 10.78 -0.34 4.53
N SER A 110 9.51 -0.44 4.91
CA SER A 110 8.98 -1.62 5.61
C SER A 110 8.99 -2.86 4.73
N ILE A 111 8.60 -2.71 3.46
CA ILE A 111 8.61 -3.79 2.47
C ILE A 111 10.03 -4.26 2.19
N LEU A 112 11.00 -3.36 2.07
CA LEU A 112 12.42 -3.71 1.89
C LEU A 112 12.94 -4.52 3.07
N ARG A 113 12.66 -4.11 4.31
CA ARG A 113 13.04 -4.87 5.52
C ARG A 113 12.43 -6.26 5.58
N ILE A 114 11.21 -6.43 5.08
CA ILE A 114 10.59 -7.75 4.96
C ILE A 114 11.32 -8.56 3.88
N ALA A 115 11.60 -7.97 2.72
CA ALA A 115 12.30 -8.61 1.62
C ALA A 115 13.72 -9.08 2.00
N GLU A 116 14.44 -8.34 2.84
CA GLU A 116 15.75 -8.72 3.39
C GLU A 116 15.71 -10.01 4.22
N ARG A 117 14.58 -10.33 4.84
CA ARG A 117 14.39 -11.52 5.68
C ARG A 117 13.85 -12.73 4.92
N LEU A 118 13.30 -12.48 3.73
CA LEU A 118 12.74 -13.52 2.88
C LEU A 118 13.81 -14.08 1.95
N SER A 119 13.88 -15.42 1.86
CA SER A 119 14.63 -16.03 0.76
C SER A 119 13.92 -15.73 -0.57
N PRO A 120 14.66 -15.64 -1.69
CA PRO A 120 14.04 -15.49 -3.00
C PRO A 120 12.99 -16.55 -3.32
N ALA A 121 13.21 -17.79 -2.88
CA ALA A 121 12.26 -18.87 -3.04
C ALA A 121 10.96 -18.63 -2.26
N ALA A 122 11.05 -18.19 -1.00
CA ALA A 122 9.88 -17.88 -0.19
C ALA A 122 9.10 -16.68 -0.74
N ALA A 123 9.79 -15.64 -1.21
CA ALA A 123 9.17 -14.49 -1.84
C ALA A 123 8.45 -14.86 -3.14
N HIS A 124 9.05 -15.75 -3.95
CA HIS A 124 8.44 -16.26 -5.17
C HIS A 124 7.19 -17.11 -4.88
N GLU A 125 7.23 -17.98 -3.89
CA GLU A 125 6.05 -18.75 -3.44
C GLU A 125 4.91 -17.84 -2.98
N LEU A 126 5.22 -16.80 -2.21
CA LEU A 126 4.22 -15.80 -1.81
C LEU A 126 3.56 -15.15 -3.03
N PHE A 127 4.35 -14.79 -4.03
CA PHE A 127 3.84 -14.20 -5.28
C PHE A 127 2.96 -15.19 -6.06
N ARG A 128 3.38 -16.44 -6.17
CA ARG A 128 2.59 -17.50 -6.81
C ARG A 128 1.23 -17.71 -6.12
N HIS A 129 1.22 -17.77 -4.79
CA HIS A 129 0.00 -17.88 -4.00
C HIS A 129 -0.91 -16.66 -4.16
N ALA A 130 -0.34 -15.46 -4.26
CA ALA A 130 -1.12 -14.24 -4.48
C ALA A 130 -1.85 -14.27 -5.82
N ILE A 131 -1.18 -14.69 -6.90
CA ILE A 131 -1.79 -14.84 -8.22
C ILE A 131 -2.92 -15.89 -8.20
N GLU A 132 -2.70 -17.03 -7.55
CA GLU A 132 -3.71 -18.08 -7.45
C GLU A 132 -4.94 -17.61 -6.65
N THR A 133 -4.73 -16.88 -5.56
CA THR A 133 -5.80 -16.30 -4.75
C THR A 133 -6.61 -15.28 -5.55
N ASP A 134 -5.96 -14.39 -6.28
CA ASP A 134 -6.61 -13.39 -7.14
C ASP A 134 -7.44 -14.08 -8.23
N ARG A 135 -6.90 -15.12 -8.86
CA ARG A 135 -7.62 -15.92 -9.86
C ARG A 135 -8.89 -16.55 -9.27
N LYS A 136 -8.79 -17.17 -8.09
CA LYS A 136 -9.94 -17.78 -7.40
C LYS A 136 -11.00 -16.74 -7.01
N ASN A 137 -10.58 -15.58 -6.54
CA ASN A 137 -11.50 -14.47 -6.24
C ASN A 137 -12.27 -14.01 -7.49
N LYS A 138 -11.61 -13.92 -8.63
CA LYS A 138 -12.23 -13.48 -9.90
C LYS A 138 -13.11 -14.56 -10.55
N SER A 139 -12.83 -15.84 -10.31
CA SER A 139 -13.63 -16.95 -10.83
C SER A 139 -14.88 -17.27 -10.00
N GLY A 140 -15.11 -16.58 -8.90
CA GLY A 140 -16.24 -16.86 -7.98
C GLY A 140 -16.01 -18.06 -7.07
N GLU A 141 -14.87 -18.77 -7.17
CA GLU A 141 -14.53 -19.87 -6.26
C GLU A 141 -14.39 -19.39 -4.79
N GLY A 142 -14.05 -18.12 -4.60
CA GLY A 142 -14.01 -17.47 -3.27
C GLY A 142 -15.37 -17.35 -2.59
N ASP A 143 -16.46 -17.21 -3.37
CA ASP A 143 -17.81 -17.12 -2.83
C ASP A 143 -18.32 -18.46 -2.28
N GLN A 144 -17.81 -19.58 -2.74
CA GLN A 144 -18.15 -20.88 -2.17
C GLN A 144 -17.65 -21.01 -0.72
N ILE A 145 -16.48 -20.50 -0.40
CA ILE A 145 -15.94 -20.48 0.98
C ILE A 145 -16.78 -19.55 1.87
N ARG A 146 -17.19 -18.41 1.33
CA ARG A 146 -18.08 -17.45 2.01
C ARG A 146 -19.45 -18.07 2.31
N ASN A 147 -20.01 -18.78 1.34
CA ASN A 147 -21.29 -19.47 1.47
C ASN A 147 -21.22 -20.66 2.42
N LEU A 148 -20.11 -21.39 2.49
CA LEU A 148 -19.87 -22.44 3.49
C LEU A 148 -19.79 -21.85 4.92
N GLY A 149 -19.14 -20.71 5.10
CA GLY A 149 -19.08 -20.02 6.39
C GLY A 149 -20.45 -19.53 6.86
N VAL A 150 -21.31 -19.07 5.97
CA VAL A 150 -22.70 -18.67 6.27
C VAL A 150 -23.57 -19.88 6.62
N LYS A 151 -23.42 -20.99 5.88
CA LYS A 151 -24.15 -22.24 6.17
C LYS A 151 -23.77 -22.87 7.50
N LEU A 152 -22.49 -22.84 7.88
CA LEU A 152 -22.01 -23.34 9.17
C LEU A 152 -22.53 -22.51 10.35
N LYS A 153 -22.70 -21.19 10.20
CA LYS A 153 -23.31 -20.33 11.22
C LYS A 153 -24.83 -20.58 11.38
N HIS A 154 -25.51 -20.98 10.31
CA HIS A 154 -26.97 -21.23 10.35
C HIS A 154 -27.32 -22.60 10.96
N ASN A 155 -26.40 -23.58 10.87
CA ASN A 155 -26.60 -24.91 11.43
C ASN A 155 -26.08 -25.04 12.87
N ALA A 156 -25.51 -23.98 13.46
CA ALA A 156 -25.02 -23.96 14.85
C ALA A 156 -25.97 -23.27 15.83
N ASN A 157 -27.20 -22.91 15.39
CA ASN A 157 -28.33 -22.43 16.19
C ASN A 157 -29.47 -23.45 16.11
#